data_e6305d72fbae0eb3fcbd2f12eca094f1
#
_entry.id   e6305d72fbae0eb3fcbd2f12eca094f1
#
_cell.length_a   1.000
_cell.length_b   1.000
_cell.length_c   1.000
_cell.angle_alpha   90.00
_cell.angle_beta   90.00
_cell.angle_gamma   90.00
#
_symmetry.space_group_name_H-M   'P 1'
#
loop_
_entity.id
_entity.type
_entity.pdbx_description
1 polymer ?
#
loop_
_entity_poly.entity_id
_entity_poly.type
_entity_poly.pdbx_seq_one_letter_code
_entity_poly.pdbx_strand_id
1 'polypeptide(L)'
;EADITVIMPQMGIEYQLEPTEEQKTLYHKMIDWGADIIFGGHPHVVEPAETVEKDGDKKLIIYSMGNFLSNQRIETMQDEENAKWTERGVLMDVTIKKKDGKTRIETAKAHPTWVNRTPKGTYSPEGYPLFLYQTYILEDFIEGGSHRDKLDEATKERIDTAYKEMNEHVGLKW
;
A
#
# COMPACT_ATOMS: atom_id res chain seq x y z
N GLU A 1 -16.16 -9.34 -22.70
CA GLU A 1 -16.53 -8.29 -21.73
C GLU A 1 -16.18 -8.79 -20.34
N ALA A 2 -15.60 -7.92 -19.52
CA ALA A 2 -15.29 -8.21 -18.13
C ALA A 2 -16.41 -7.64 -17.22
N ASP A 3 -16.67 -8.29 -16.09
CA ASP A 3 -17.61 -7.80 -15.08
C ASP A 3 -17.03 -6.66 -14.24
N ILE A 4 -15.70 -6.67 -14.03
CA ILE A 4 -14.92 -5.63 -13.32
C ILE A 4 -13.62 -5.40 -14.06
N THR A 5 -13.25 -4.15 -14.22
CA THR A 5 -11.98 -3.74 -14.84
C THR A 5 -11.05 -3.17 -13.77
N VAL A 6 -9.89 -3.82 -13.60
CA VAL A 6 -8.82 -3.36 -12.68
C VAL A 6 -7.63 -2.88 -13.51
N ILE A 7 -7.13 -1.68 -13.22
CA ILE A 7 -5.95 -1.13 -13.87
C ILE A 7 -4.83 -0.97 -12.82
N MET A 8 -3.60 -1.33 -13.21
CA MET A 8 -2.41 -1.24 -12.37
C MET A 8 -1.34 -0.35 -13.04
N PRO A 9 -1.50 0.97 -13.05
CA PRO A 9 -0.56 1.88 -13.67
C PRO A 9 0.71 2.07 -12.84
N GLN A 10 1.83 2.33 -13.53
CA GLN A 10 3.10 2.72 -12.92
C GLN A 10 3.35 4.18 -13.27
N MET A 11 3.09 5.08 -12.34
CA MET A 11 3.12 6.53 -12.56
C MET A 11 3.30 7.29 -11.26
N GLY A 12 3.88 8.47 -11.33
CA GLY A 12 4.13 9.37 -10.22
C GLY A 12 5.59 9.77 -10.12
N ILE A 13 5.97 10.35 -9.01
CA ILE A 13 7.34 10.75 -8.70
C ILE A 13 7.80 9.91 -7.52
N GLU A 14 8.97 9.28 -7.65
CA GLU A 14 9.54 8.45 -6.58
C GLU A 14 9.62 9.23 -5.26
N TYR A 15 9.22 8.57 -4.19
CA TYR A 15 9.27 9.03 -2.79
C TYR A 15 8.38 10.23 -2.45
N GLN A 16 7.52 10.69 -3.36
CA GLN A 16 6.49 11.68 -3.06
C GLN A 16 5.26 11.01 -2.45
N LEU A 17 4.77 11.58 -1.33
CA LEU A 17 3.62 11.04 -0.60
C LEU A 17 2.28 11.45 -1.21
N GLU A 18 2.27 12.52 -2.01
CA GLU A 18 1.05 13.04 -2.64
C GLU A 18 1.10 12.80 -4.15
N PRO A 19 -0.02 12.36 -4.75
CA PRO A 19 -0.10 12.16 -6.19
C PRO A 19 0.03 13.48 -6.96
N THR A 20 0.70 13.45 -8.09
CA THR A 20 0.78 14.59 -8.99
C THR A 20 -0.58 14.89 -9.62
N GLU A 21 -0.79 16.12 -10.08
CA GLU A 21 -2.01 16.48 -10.80
C GLU A 21 -2.18 15.70 -12.12
N GLU A 22 -1.08 15.24 -12.70
CA GLU A 22 -1.12 14.38 -13.88
C GLU A 22 -1.62 12.97 -13.52
N GLN A 23 -1.18 12.38 -12.40
CA GLN A 23 -1.72 11.11 -11.90
C GLN A 23 -3.22 11.23 -11.64
N LYS A 24 -3.66 12.25 -10.88
CA LYS A 24 -5.07 12.49 -10.57
C LYS A 24 -5.89 12.59 -11.84
N THR A 25 -5.47 13.45 -12.78
CA THR A 25 -6.18 13.65 -14.03
C THR A 25 -6.29 12.35 -14.84
N LEU A 26 -5.20 11.58 -14.95
CA LEU A 26 -5.21 10.37 -15.74
C LEU A 26 -6.05 9.26 -15.08
N TYR A 27 -5.95 9.09 -13.75
CA TYR A 27 -6.69 8.03 -13.06
C TYR A 27 -8.19 8.29 -13.09
N HIS A 28 -8.63 9.55 -12.93
CA HIS A 28 -10.02 9.92 -13.15
C HIS A 28 -10.50 9.66 -14.60
N LYS A 29 -9.67 9.94 -15.60
CA LYS A 29 -9.99 9.58 -16.99
C LYS A 29 -10.08 8.05 -17.18
N MET A 30 -9.25 7.27 -16.52
CA MET A 30 -9.36 5.80 -16.57
C MET A 30 -10.70 5.31 -15.99
N ILE A 31 -11.17 5.92 -14.90
CA ILE A 31 -12.53 5.68 -14.37
C ILE A 31 -13.58 6.08 -15.41
N ASP A 32 -13.40 7.22 -16.08
CA ASP A 32 -14.31 7.66 -17.15
C ASP A 32 -14.34 6.71 -18.34
N TRP A 33 -13.25 6.07 -18.65
CA TRP A 33 -13.14 5.05 -19.71
C TRP A 33 -13.63 3.66 -19.30
N GLY A 34 -14.07 3.48 -18.04
CA GLY A 34 -14.69 2.25 -17.56
C GLY A 34 -13.86 1.40 -16.62
N ALA A 35 -12.80 1.94 -16.03
CA ALA A 35 -12.13 1.26 -14.90
C ALA A 35 -13.02 1.29 -13.65
N ASP A 36 -13.03 0.19 -12.91
CA ASP A 36 -13.72 0.08 -11.63
C ASP A 36 -12.76 0.25 -10.46
N ILE A 37 -11.53 -0.22 -10.62
CA ILE A 37 -10.49 -0.20 -9.58
C ILE A 37 -9.16 0.22 -10.23
N ILE A 38 -8.46 1.14 -9.56
CA ILE A 38 -7.10 1.53 -9.94
C ILE A 38 -6.17 1.30 -8.74
N PHE A 39 -5.19 0.42 -8.93
CA PHE A 39 -4.09 0.15 -8.00
C PHE A 39 -2.81 0.73 -8.57
N GLY A 40 -2.50 1.98 -8.22
CA GLY A 40 -1.29 2.68 -8.65
C GLY A 40 -0.01 2.15 -8.00
N GLY A 41 1.10 2.38 -8.65
CA GLY A 41 2.46 2.06 -8.20
C GLY A 41 3.49 2.96 -8.86
N HIS A 42 4.76 2.74 -8.59
CA HIS A 42 5.96 3.45 -8.99
C HIS A 42 6.55 4.39 -7.91
N PRO A 43 5.79 5.20 -7.13
CA PRO A 43 6.39 6.10 -6.14
C PRO A 43 7.21 5.42 -5.04
N HIS A 44 7.13 4.11 -4.86
CA HIS A 44 7.77 3.35 -3.78
C HIS A 44 7.35 3.75 -2.36
N VAL A 45 6.39 4.65 -2.25
CA VAL A 45 5.71 5.06 -1.02
C VAL A 45 4.20 5.00 -1.25
N VAL A 46 3.43 4.88 -0.18
CA VAL A 46 1.97 4.89 -0.30
C VAL A 46 1.49 6.32 -0.56
N GLU A 47 0.63 6.48 -1.55
CA GLU A 47 -0.13 7.70 -1.79
C GLU A 47 -1.60 7.49 -1.39
N PRO A 48 -2.39 8.56 -1.15
CA PRO A 48 -3.78 8.46 -0.72
C PRO A 48 -4.67 7.61 -1.61
N ALA A 49 -5.79 7.17 -1.04
CA ALA A 49 -6.86 6.50 -1.76
C ALA A 49 -8.13 7.35 -1.76
N GLU A 50 -8.96 7.19 -2.79
CA GLU A 50 -10.27 7.83 -2.87
C GLU A 50 -11.35 6.90 -3.42
N THR A 51 -12.58 7.20 -3.06
CA THR A 51 -13.80 6.61 -3.65
C THR A 51 -14.40 7.59 -4.62
N VAL A 52 -14.63 7.16 -5.86
CA VAL A 52 -15.25 7.97 -6.91
C VAL A 52 -16.66 7.44 -7.18
N GLU A 53 -17.66 8.29 -7.10
CA GLU A 53 -19.04 7.95 -7.49
C GLU A 53 -19.21 8.14 -9.00
N LYS A 54 -19.58 7.08 -9.72
CA LYS A 54 -19.85 7.14 -11.16
C LYS A 54 -21.02 6.24 -11.55
N ASP A 55 -22.00 6.79 -12.25
CA ASP A 55 -23.18 6.11 -12.75
C ASP A 55 -23.95 5.35 -11.66
N GLY A 56 -23.92 5.88 -10.41
CA GLY A 56 -24.56 5.29 -9.23
C GLY A 56 -23.80 4.10 -8.62
N ASP A 57 -22.55 3.88 -9.03
CA ASP A 57 -21.66 2.86 -8.48
C ASP A 57 -20.37 3.51 -7.93
N LYS A 58 -19.86 2.95 -6.84
CA LYS A 58 -18.56 3.34 -6.28
C LYS A 58 -17.42 2.71 -7.05
N LYS A 59 -16.39 3.50 -7.34
CA LYS A 59 -15.12 3.10 -7.93
C LYS A 59 -14.00 3.39 -6.95
N LEU A 60 -12.90 2.65 -7.04
CA LEU A 60 -11.78 2.74 -6.12
C LEU A 60 -10.52 3.20 -6.84
N ILE A 61 -9.87 4.22 -6.31
CA ILE A 61 -8.52 4.63 -6.70
C ILE A 61 -7.62 4.56 -5.46
N ILE A 62 -6.46 3.92 -5.56
CA ILE A 62 -5.31 4.18 -4.71
C ILE A 62 -4.15 4.63 -5.61
N TYR A 63 -3.62 5.81 -5.36
CA TYR A 63 -2.65 6.43 -6.26
C TYR A 63 -1.31 5.73 -6.25
N SER A 64 -0.86 5.22 -5.10
CA SER A 64 0.26 4.27 -4.99
C SER A 64 0.05 3.33 -3.80
N MET A 65 0.27 2.04 -4.02
CA MET A 65 0.21 1.02 -2.97
C MET A 65 1.50 0.90 -2.16
N GLY A 66 2.55 1.65 -2.51
CA GLY A 66 3.85 1.56 -1.87
C GLY A 66 4.58 0.24 -2.14
N ASN A 67 5.46 -0.14 -1.23
CA ASN A 67 6.27 -1.35 -1.34
C ASN A 67 5.68 -2.50 -0.53
N PHE A 68 5.22 -3.57 -1.20
CA PHE A 68 4.77 -4.78 -0.50
C PHE A 68 5.93 -5.63 0.00
N LEU A 69 7.04 -5.71 -0.75
CA LEU A 69 8.29 -6.37 -0.37
C LEU A 69 9.46 -5.62 -1.01
N SER A 70 10.35 -5.06 -0.21
CA SER A 70 11.45 -4.22 -0.70
C SER A 70 12.64 -4.21 0.27
N ASN A 71 13.83 -3.89 -0.24
CA ASN A 71 15.00 -3.55 0.56
C ASN A 71 15.15 -2.03 0.79
N GLN A 72 14.31 -1.21 0.16
CA GLN A 72 14.27 0.22 0.42
C GLN A 72 13.72 0.45 1.83
N ARG A 73 14.46 1.21 2.64
CA ARG A 73 14.11 1.45 4.04
C ARG A 73 14.99 2.55 4.64
N ILE A 74 14.64 3.02 5.81
CA ILE A 74 15.35 4.11 6.48
C ILE A 74 16.86 3.88 6.59
N GLU A 75 17.31 2.64 6.79
CA GLU A 75 18.74 2.32 6.93
C GLU A 75 19.48 2.23 5.59
N THR A 76 18.78 2.11 4.47
CA THR A 76 19.39 2.00 3.13
C THR A 76 19.19 3.24 2.27
N MET A 77 18.38 4.19 2.72
CA MET A 77 17.99 5.40 1.98
C MET A 77 18.13 6.65 2.86
N GLN A 78 19.32 6.83 3.47
CA GLN A 78 19.55 7.86 4.48
C GLN A 78 19.43 9.30 3.94
N ASP A 79 19.65 9.49 2.64
CA ASP A 79 19.58 10.80 1.98
C ASP A 79 18.15 11.14 1.48
N GLU A 80 17.20 10.21 1.63
CA GLU A 80 15.83 10.38 1.17
C GLU A 80 14.93 10.82 2.34
N GLU A 81 14.26 11.96 2.21
CA GLU A 81 13.41 12.54 3.25
C GLU A 81 12.29 11.58 3.67
N ASN A 82 11.70 10.89 2.72
CA ASN A 82 10.59 9.96 2.93
C ASN A 82 11.03 8.49 3.07
N ALA A 83 12.31 8.24 3.39
CA ALA A 83 12.87 6.88 3.51
C ALA A 83 12.04 5.94 4.40
N LYS A 84 11.47 6.43 5.51
CA LYS A 84 10.63 5.62 6.41
C LYS A 84 9.36 5.09 5.73
N TRP A 85 8.89 5.75 4.67
CA TRP A 85 7.70 5.34 3.94
C TRP A 85 7.99 4.22 2.93
N THR A 86 9.25 4.02 2.52
CA THR A 86 9.62 3.00 1.53
C THR A 86 9.59 1.57 2.09
N GLU A 87 9.51 1.40 3.41
CA GLU A 87 9.30 0.09 4.04
C GLU A 87 7.82 -0.21 4.33
N ARG A 88 6.90 0.62 3.81
CA ARG A 88 5.46 0.56 4.02
C ARG A 88 4.73 0.32 2.71
N GLY A 89 3.61 -0.36 2.81
CA GLY A 89 2.71 -0.61 1.70
C GLY A 89 1.29 -0.81 2.18
N VAL A 90 0.40 -1.12 1.25
CA VAL A 90 -1.00 -1.39 1.53
C VAL A 90 -1.42 -2.68 0.87
N LEU A 91 -2.14 -3.53 1.61
CA LEU A 91 -2.93 -4.62 1.06
C LEU A 91 -4.39 -4.15 0.98
N MET A 92 -4.98 -4.22 -0.21
CA MET A 92 -6.37 -3.85 -0.42
C MET A 92 -7.26 -5.10 -0.35
N ASP A 93 -8.22 -5.11 0.58
CA ASP A 93 -9.30 -6.10 0.61
C ASP A 93 -10.53 -5.49 -0.07
N VAL A 94 -10.96 -6.09 -1.19
CA VAL A 94 -12.08 -5.59 -1.99
C VAL A 94 -13.09 -6.72 -2.20
N THR A 95 -14.28 -6.55 -1.64
CA THR A 95 -15.40 -7.46 -1.88
C THR A 95 -16.19 -7.04 -3.10
N ILE A 96 -16.27 -7.93 -4.08
CA ILE A 96 -17.03 -7.74 -5.31
C ILE A 96 -18.29 -8.62 -5.26
N LYS A 97 -19.44 -8.05 -5.56
CA LYS A 97 -20.73 -8.75 -5.58
C LYS A 97 -21.43 -8.62 -6.92
N LYS A 98 -21.89 -9.76 -7.44
CA LYS A 98 -22.75 -9.82 -8.62
C LYS A 98 -24.19 -10.16 -8.20
N LYS A 99 -25.14 -9.28 -8.52
CA LYS A 99 -26.56 -9.49 -8.28
C LYS A 99 -27.38 -8.94 -9.45
N ASP A 100 -28.36 -9.71 -9.90
CA ASP A 100 -29.30 -9.35 -10.98
C ASP A 100 -28.58 -8.86 -12.25
N GLY A 101 -27.49 -9.53 -12.62
CA GLY A 101 -26.68 -9.22 -13.78
C GLY A 101 -25.75 -8.01 -13.63
N LYS A 102 -25.79 -7.31 -12.49
CA LYS A 102 -24.87 -6.18 -12.17
C LYS A 102 -23.79 -6.62 -11.20
N THR A 103 -22.54 -6.26 -11.51
CA THR A 103 -21.38 -6.47 -10.66
C THR A 103 -20.94 -5.12 -10.06
N ARG A 104 -20.66 -5.10 -8.75
CA ARG A 104 -20.30 -3.90 -8.00
C ARG A 104 -19.25 -4.20 -6.94
N ILE A 105 -18.48 -3.20 -6.56
CA ILE A 105 -17.68 -3.23 -5.34
C ILE A 105 -18.62 -3.03 -4.16
N GLU A 106 -18.70 -4.02 -3.26
CA GLU A 106 -19.53 -3.95 -2.05
C GLU A 106 -18.78 -3.28 -0.90
N THR A 107 -17.51 -3.67 -0.68
CA THR A 107 -16.65 -3.07 0.32
C THR A 107 -15.22 -2.93 -0.20
N ALA A 108 -14.50 -1.94 0.30
CA ALA A 108 -13.07 -1.82 0.14
C ALA A 108 -12.44 -1.41 1.47
N LYS A 109 -11.36 -2.09 1.86
CA LYS A 109 -10.58 -1.80 3.06
C LYS A 109 -9.10 -1.80 2.74
N ALA A 110 -8.39 -0.83 3.26
CA ALA A 110 -6.94 -0.76 3.21
C ALA A 110 -6.34 -1.34 4.49
N HIS A 111 -5.41 -2.29 4.35
CA HIS A 111 -4.64 -2.85 5.45
C HIS A 111 -3.20 -2.36 5.33
N PRO A 112 -2.74 -1.47 6.23
CA PRO A 112 -1.35 -1.04 6.25
C PRO A 112 -0.40 -2.21 6.43
N THR A 113 0.69 -2.21 5.64
CA THR A 113 1.74 -3.22 5.72
C THR A 113 3.10 -2.60 6.00
N TRP A 114 4.00 -3.40 6.55
CA TRP A 114 5.37 -3.02 6.81
C TRP A 114 6.33 -4.17 6.47
N VAL A 115 7.47 -3.85 5.87
CA VAL A 115 8.47 -4.85 5.47
C VAL A 115 9.46 -5.05 6.61
N ASN A 116 9.32 -6.14 7.34
CA ASN A 116 10.31 -6.57 8.32
C ASN A 116 11.56 -7.13 7.63
N ARG A 117 12.74 -6.80 8.17
CA ARG A 117 14.04 -7.31 7.72
C ARG A 117 14.81 -7.90 8.89
N THR A 118 14.97 -9.22 8.88
CA THR A 118 15.70 -9.97 9.92
C THR A 118 17.05 -10.46 9.38
N PRO A 119 18.18 -10.17 10.05
CA PRO A 119 19.48 -10.75 9.66
C PRO A 119 19.45 -12.28 9.73
N LYS A 120 19.96 -12.96 8.69
CA LYS A 120 20.09 -14.43 8.66
C LYS A 120 21.33 -14.93 9.38
N GLY A 121 22.28 -14.06 9.73
CA GLY A 121 23.58 -14.45 10.29
C GLY A 121 24.50 -15.15 9.28
N THR A 122 24.16 -15.12 8.00
CA THR A 122 24.92 -15.69 6.89
C THR A 122 25.25 -14.64 5.84
N TYR A 123 26.20 -14.93 4.95
CA TYR A 123 26.69 -14.00 3.94
C TYR A 123 26.59 -14.62 2.54
N SER A 124 26.47 -13.77 1.52
CA SER A 124 26.59 -14.20 0.12
C SER A 124 28.04 -14.64 -0.19
N PRO A 125 28.29 -15.30 -1.35
CA PRO A 125 29.65 -15.61 -1.80
C PRO A 125 30.56 -14.37 -1.91
N GLU A 126 29.98 -13.21 -2.20
CA GLU A 126 30.67 -11.92 -2.30
C GLU A 126 30.87 -11.20 -0.96
N GLY A 127 30.40 -11.80 0.16
CA GLY A 127 30.59 -11.29 1.52
C GLY A 127 29.50 -10.28 1.99
N TYR A 128 28.37 -10.15 1.28
CA TYR A 128 27.26 -9.30 1.70
C TYR A 128 26.37 -10.04 2.71
N PRO A 129 25.93 -9.37 3.81
CA PRO A 129 25.02 -9.98 4.77
C PRO A 129 23.67 -10.31 4.13
N LEU A 130 23.15 -11.48 4.43
CA LEU A 130 21.85 -11.92 3.95
C LEU A 130 20.76 -11.64 4.99
N PHE A 131 19.58 -11.28 4.49
CA PHE A 131 18.41 -10.96 5.28
C PHE A 131 17.21 -11.80 4.85
N LEU A 132 16.31 -12.03 5.80
CA LEU A 132 14.94 -12.47 5.53
C LEU A 132 14.03 -11.24 5.50
N TYR A 133 13.26 -11.12 4.43
CA TYR A 133 12.24 -10.09 4.28
C TYR A 133 10.86 -10.71 4.44
N GLN A 134 10.00 -10.08 5.22
CA GLN A 134 8.64 -10.52 5.46
C GLN A 134 7.72 -9.30 5.54
N THR A 135 6.61 -9.36 4.81
CA THR A 135 5.58 -8.34 4.91
C THR A 135 4.66 -8.64 6.09
N TYR A 136 4.51 -7.69 6.99
CA TYR A 136 3.59 -7.72 8.12
C TYR A 136 2.33 -6.92 7.79
N ILE A 137 1.15 -7.50 8.01
CA ILE A 137 -0.10 -6.75 8.07
C ILE A 137 -0.14 -6.13 9.47
N LEU A 138 -0.13 -4.80 9.54
CA LEU A 138 0.16 -4.12 10.80
C LEU A 138 -0.86 -4.37 11.90
N GLU A 139 -2.12 -4.64 11.57
CA GLU A 139 -3.17 -4.99 12.54
C GLU A 139 -2.80 -6.21 13.42
N ASP A 140 -2.00 -7.13 12.91
CA ASP A 140 -1.55 -8.31 13.67
C ASP A 140 -0.42 -7.99 14.66
N PHE A 141 0.22 -6.83 14.55
CA PHE A 141 1.44 -6.48 15.28
C PHE A 141 1.33 -5.23 16.16
N ILE A 142 0.23 -4.47 16.09
CA ILE A 142 -0.09 -3.36 17.01
C ILE A 142 -0.57 -3.86 18.36
N GLU A 143 -0.89 -2.96 19.30
CA GLU A 143 -1.47 -3.32 20.59
C GLU A 143 -2.77 -4.14 20.42
N GLY A 144 -2.85 -5.29 21.06
CA GLY A 144 -3.93 -6.26 20.91
C GLY A 144 -3.80 -7.19 19.72
N GLY A 145 -2.83 -6.99 18.84
CA GLY A 145 -2.57 -7.87 17.69
C GLY A 145 -1.97 -9.23 18.10
N SER A 146 -2.29 -10.26 17.34
CA SER A 146 -1.94 -11.67 17.62
C SER A 146 -0.43 -11.98 17.63
N HIS A 147 0.39 -11.07 17.09
CA HIS A 147 1.83 -11.26 16.90
C HIS A 147 2.69 -10.20 17.60
N ARG A 148 2.09 -9.30 18.37
CA ARG A 148 2.78 -8.22 19.08
C ARG A 148 3.94 -8.71 19.97
N ASP A 149 3.70 -9.78 20.72
CA ASP A 149 4.67 -10.32 21.68
C ASP A 149 5.93 -10.92 21.06
N LYS A 150 5.93 -11.11 19.73
CA LYS A 150 7.10 -11.61 18.98
C LYS A 150 8.12 -10.52 18.64
N LEU A 151 7.80 -9.27 18.93
CA LEU A 151 8.60 -8.10 18.54
C LEU A 151 9.41 -7.56 19.72
N ASP A 152 10.59 -7.03 19.44
CA ASP A 152 11.32 -6.16 20.36
C ASP A 152 10.67 -4.77 20.48
N GLU A 153 11.01 -4.02 21.53
CA GLU A 153 10.38 -2.73 21.82
C GLU A 153 10.61 -1.69 20.70
N ALA A 154 11.81 -1.67 20.11
CA ALA A 154 12.12 -0.71 19.05
C ALA A 154 11.26 -1.00 17.77
N THR A 155 11.06 -2.27 17.45
CA THR A 155 10.19 -2.69 16.34
C THR A 155 8.73 -2.38 16.64
N LYS A 156 8.26 -2.57 17.89
CA LYS A 156 6.90 -2.21 18.32
C LYS A 156 6.63 -0.72 18.09
N GLU A 157 7.54 0.15 18.52
CA GLU A 157 7.41 1.60 18.36
C GLU A 157 7.35 2.02 16.87
N ARG A 158 8.19 1.43 16.03
CA ARG A 158 8.16 1.67 14.57
C ARG A 158 6.84 1.24 13.94
N ILE A 159 6.32 0.09 14.32
CA ILE A 159 5.06 -0.44 13.82
C ILE A 159 3.87 0.41 14.27
N ASP A 160 3.80 0.82 15.53
CA ASP A 160 2.74 1.68 16.04
C ASP A 160 2.71 3.03 15.32
N THR A 161 3.90 3.61 15.10
CA THR A 161 4.06 4.84 14.33
C THR A 161 3.62 4.65 12.88
N ALA A 162 4.07 3.57 12.23
CA ALA A 162 3.70 3.27 10.85
C ALA A 162 2.19 3.06 10.70
N TYR A 163 1.56 2.31 11.61
CA TYR A 163 0.13 2.04 11.58
C TYR A 163 -0.70 3.33 11.70
N LYS A 164 -0.34 4.21 12.65
CA LYS A 164 -1.02 5.49 12.83
C LYS A 164 -0.88 6.37 11.59
N GLU A 165 0.35 6.63 11.16
CA GLU A 165 0.64 7.50 10.02
C GLU A 165 -0.01 6.98 8.73
N MET A 166 0.02 5.66 8.50
CA MET A 166 -0.57 5.04 7.32
C MET A 166 -2.09 5.16 7.27
N ASN A 167 -2.80 4.94 8.40
CA ASN A 167 -4.26 5.09 8.44
C ASN A 167 -4.70 6.53 8.20
N GLU A 168 -3.94 7.50 8.72
CA GLU A 168 -4.20 8.93 8.49
C GLU A 168 -3.96 9.29 7.02
N HIS A 169 -2.87 8.80 6.44
CA HIS A 169 -2.42 9.17 5.09
C HIS A 169 -3.22 8.50 3.97
N VAL A 170 -3.51 7.21 4.07
CA VAL A 170 -4.29 6.48 3.05
C VAL A 170 -5.69 7.09 2.89
N GLY A 171 -6.32 7.47 3.99
CA GLY A 171 -7.54 8.27 4.02
C GLY A 171 -8.76 7.64 3.34
N LEU A 172 -8.74 6.34 3.03
CA LEU A 172 -9.84 5.65 2.33
C LEU A 172 -11.14 5.73 3.14
N LYS A 173 -12.18 6.29 2.52
CA LYS A 173 -13.56 6.31 3.03
C LYS A 173 -14.45 5.56 2.05
N TRP A 174 -14.89 4.36 2.45
CA TRP A 174 -15.73 3.50 1.61
C TRP A 174 -17.20 3.53 2.01
#